data_55bb1a7de806d80b165d7a91ef66b563
#
_entry.id   55bb1a7de806d80b165d7a91ef66b563
#
_cell.length_a   1.000
_cell.length_b   1.000
_cell.length_c   1.000
_cell.angle_alpha   90.00
_cell.angle_beta   90.00
_cell.angle_gamma   90.00
#
_symmetry.space_group_name_H-M   'P 1'
#
loop_
_entity.id
_entity.type
_entity.pdbx_description
1 polymer ?
#
loop_
_entity_poly.entity_id
_entity_poly.type
_entity_poly.pdbx_seq_one_letter_code
_entity_poly.pdbx_strand_id
1 'polypeptide(L)'
;MTNREKKFTLLLILIVVGAAIYYLVKYDILLIDVKDRVNLLVAFGTVGMTLMIVYIEVIRPWIQKPEIKIEFANKRPYCRHAKTTSSSRPYYCHFAVVNSGKTLTDDCEAVLERVWDSSNEKKNSEWEEWENFIPCNLKWSAENPKEDFKRACFKTIYPGERRYFCDIGRVNEKHDTFNFELSRFFLSQVNYLSRGKHKIQISVYSKNAAKVTKKFVIDWCGEWKGTQPEMEEGLKIKML
;
A
#
# COMPACT_ATOMS: atom_id res chain seq x y z
N MET A 1 -10.49 3.59 15.49
CA MET A 1 -11.06 2.52 16.36
C MET A 1 -12.45 2.20 15.87
N THR A 2 -12.66 0.98 15.37
CA THR A 2 -14.01 0.54 15.03
C THR A 2 -14.88 0.47 16.29
N ASN A 3 -16.20 0.49 16.11
CA ASN A 3 -17.14 0.40 17.25
C ASN A 3 -16.92 -0.91 18.06
N ARG A 4 -16.40 -1.95 17.39
CA ARG A 4 -16.07 -3.26 17.97
C ARG A 4 -14.83 -3.20 18.87
N GLU A 5 -13.79 -2.48 18.46
CA GLU A 5 -12.56 -2.30 19.22
C GLU A 5 -12.78 -1.44 20.47
N LYS A 6 -13.61 -0.38 20.38
CA LYS A 6 -14.02 0.42 21.54
C LYS A 6 -14.75 -0.43 22.58
N LYS A 7 -15.67 -1.28 22.12
CA LYS A 7 -16.41 -2.19 23.00
C LYS A 7 -15.51 -3.20 23.68
N PHE A 8 -14.53 -3.77 22.94
CA PHE A 8 -13.58 -4.74 23.49
C PHE A 8 -12.65 -4.11 24.53
N THR A 9 -12.10 -2.93 24.25
CA THR A 9 -11.24 -2.20 25.21
C THR A 9 -12.03 -1.80 26.46
N LEU A 10 -13.27 -1.32 26.30
CA LEU A 10 -14.14 -0.98 27.40
C LEU A 10 -14.48 -2.21 28.26
N LEU A 11 -14.76 -3.34 27.62
CA LEU A 11 -15.02 -4.62 28.31
C LEU A 11 -13.81 -5.08 29.14
N LEU A 12 -12.60 -4.98 28.57
CA LEU A 12 -11.37 -5.36 29.26
C LEU A 12 -11.12 -4.47 30.49
N ILE A 13 -11.32 -3.16 30.36
CA ILE A 13 -11.23 -2.21 31.47
C ILE A 13 -12.26 -2.55 32.53
N LEU A 14 -13.50 -2.82 32.17
CA LEU A 14 -14.56 -3.18 33.10
C LEU A 14 -14.27 -4.49 33.84
N ILE A 15 -13.68 -5.48 33.16
CA ILE A 15 -13.28 -6.76 33.81
C ILE A 15 -12.17 -6.50 34.84
N VAL A 16 -11.14 -5.72 34.49
CA VAL A 16 -10.02 -5.43 35.41
C VAL A 16 -10.50 -4.61 36.60
N VAL A 17 -11.30 -3.56 36.37
CA VAL A 17 -11.87 -2.75 37.47
C VAL A 17 -12.83 -3.56 38.33
N GLY A 18 -13.69 -4.39 37.70
CA GLY A 18 -14.61 -5.26 38.42
C GLY A 18 -13.89 -6.30 39.29
N ALA A 19 -12.82 -6.91 38.77
CA ALA A 19 -11.97 -7.82 39.55
C ALA A 19 -11.29 -7.10 40.71
N ALA A 20 -10.75 -5.89 40.50
CA ALA A 20 -10.13 -5.09 41.54
C ALA A 20 -11.14 -4.74 42.65
N ILE A 21 -12.33 -4.28 42.31
CA ILE A 21 -13.42 -3.97 43.24
C ILE A 21 -13.85 -5.23 44.00
N TYR A 22 -14.03 -6.36 43.30
CA TYR A 22 -14.40 -7.64 43.92
C TYR A 22 -13.38 -8.08 45.00
N TYR A 23 -12.08 -7.97 44.69
CA TYR A 23 -11.03 -8.27 45.65
C TYR A 23 -11.03 -7.29 46.82
N LEU A 24 -11.20 -5.99 46.59
CA LEU A 24 -11.31 -4.98 47.64
C LEU A 24 -12.46 -5.24 48.60
N VAL A 25 -13.61 -5.65 48.08
CA VAL A 25 -14.80 -5.95 48.90
C VAL A 25 -14.69 -7.29 49.60
N LYS A 26 -14.21 -8.35 48.90
CA LYS A 26 -14.14 -9.71 49.46
C LYS A 26 -13.17 -9.86 50.59
N TYR A 27 -12.06 -9.12 50.58
CA TYR A 27 -10.99 -9.25 51.56
C TYR A 27 -11.01 -8.17 52.62
N ASP A 28 -12.07 -7.36 52.71
CA ASP A 28 -12.28 -6.35 53.76
C ASP A 28 -10.99 -5.57 54.10
N ILE A 29 -10.38 -4.99 53.02
CA ILE A 29 -9.01 -4.40 53.05
C ILE A 29 -8.86 -3.36 54.17
N LEU A 30 -9.97 -2.81 54.65
CA LEU A 30 -9.97 -1.90 55.81
C LEU A 30 -9.55 -2.57 57.10
N LEU A 31 -9.65 -3.90 57.22
CA LEU A 31 -9.26 -4.69 58.41
C LEU A 31 -7.84 -5.28 58.30
N ILE A 32 -7.17 -5.15 57.15
CA ILE A 32 -5.82 -5.67 56.90
C ILE A 32 -4.78 -4.74 57.56
N ASP A 33 -3.71 -5.29 58.13
CA ASP A 33 -2.59 -4.53 58.68
C ASP A 33 -1.96 -3.60 57.63
N VAL A 34 -1.45 -2.42 58.04
CA VAL A 34 -0.87 -1.39 57.18
C VAL A 34 0.21 -1.96 56.27
N LYS A 35 1.04 -2.89 56.75
CA LYS A 35 2.10 -3.55 55.98
C LYS A 35 1.55 -4.36 54.81
N ASP A 36 0.47 -5.08 55.02
CA ASP A 36 -0.16 -5.92 54.01
C ASP A 36 -0.92 -5.09 52.98
N ARG A 37 -1.47 -3.91 53.36
CA ARG A 37 -2.04 -2.95 52.44
C ARG A 37 -1.00 -2.41 51.46
N VAL A 38 0.22 -2.08 51.96
CA VAL A 38 1.32 -1.61 51.08
C VAL A 38 1.74 -2.71 50.10
N ASN A 39 1.90 -3.95 50.58
CA ASN A 39 2.24 -5.09 49.72
C ASN A 39 1.17 -5.34 48.65
N LEU A 40 -0.09 -5.22 49.00
CA LEU A 40 -1.22 -5.37 48.08
C LEU A 40 -1.21 -4.28 47.03
N LEU A 41 -0.99 -3.00 47.38
CA LEU A 41 -0.86 -1.88 46.47
C LEU A 41 0.31 -2.05 45.50
N VAL A 42 1.47 -2.53 45.99
CA VAL A 42 2.63 -2.83 45.15
C VAL A 42 2.31 -3.95 44.18
N ALA A 43 1.65 -5.02 44.61
CA ALA A 43 1.23 -6.12 43.73
C ALA A 43 0.27 -5.64 42.62
N PHE A 44 -0.75 -4.85 42.97
CA PHE A 44 -1.65 -4.26 41.98
C PHE A 44 -0.92 -3.31 41.00
N GLY A 45 0.01 -2.49 41.53
CA GLY A 45 0.83 -1.62 40.69
C GLY A 45 1.66 -2.43 39.69
N THR A 46 2.29 -3.51 40.13
CA THR A 46 3.11 -4.38 39.28
C THR A 46 2.27 -5.07 38.20
N VAL A 47 1.13 -5.64 38.57
CA VAL A 47 0.20 -6.27 37.64
C VAL A 47 -0.33 -5.24 36.64
N GLY A 48 -0.71 -4.04 37.09
CA GLY A 48 -1.16 -2.95 36.26
C GLY A 48 -0.11 -2.51 35.25
N MET A 49 1.15 -2.36 35.64
CA MET A 49 2.26 -2.06 34.76
C MET A 49 2.50 -3.17 33.74
N THR A 50 2.48 -4.43 34.15
CA THR A 50 2.64 -5.56 33.23
C THR A 50 1.54 -5.60 32.18
N LEU A 51 0.29 -5.40 32.58
CA LEU A 51 -0.85 -5.32 31.65
C LEU A 51 -0.71 -4.13 30.66
N MET A 52 -0.22 -2.99 31.16
CA MET A 52 0.02 -1.81 30.32
C MET A 52 1.12 -2.06 29.28
N ILE A 53 2.21 -2.73 29.66
CA ILE A 53 3.28 -3.11 28.75
C ILE A 53 2.74 -4.06 27.66
N VAL A 54 2.01 -5.10 28.06
CA VAL A 54 1.38 -6.03 27.11
C VAL A 54 0.41 -5.31 26.16
N TYR A 55 -0.36 -4.36 26.70
CA TYR A 55 -1.26 -3.55 25.84
C TYR A 55 -0.48 -2.70 24.83
N ILE A 56 0.57 -2.00 25.27
CA ILE A 56 1.34 -1.10 24.42
C ILE A 56 2.14 -1.87 23.36
N GLU A 57 2.81 -2.95 23.76
CA GLU A 57 3.75 -3.65 22.89
C GLU A 57 3.11 -4.73 22.03
N VAL A 58 2.03 -5.36 22.49
CA VAL A 58 1.39 -6.47 21.77
C VAL A 58 0.04 -6.06 21.20
N ILE A 59 -0.86 -5.58 22.03
CA ILE A 59 -2.27 -5.37 21.65
C ILE A 59 -2.42 -4.13 20.75
N ARG A 60 -1.80 -3.02 21.13
CA ARG A 60 -1.89 -1.76 20.39
C ARG A 60 -1.33 -1.85 18.97
N PRO A 61 -0.14 -2.40 18.70
CA PRO A 61 0.35 -2.60 17.33
C PRO A 61 -0.55 -3.51 16.50
N TRP A 62 -1.14 -4.52 17.11
CA TRP A 62 -2.05 -5.43 16.43
C TRP A 62 -3.38 -4.77 16.06
N ILE A 63 -3.94 -3.92 16.93
CA ILE A 63 -5.18 -3.17 16.67
C ILE A 63 -4.96 -1.97 15.72
N GLN A 64 -3.78 -1.35 15.76
CA GLN A 64 -3.45 -0.14 15.03
C GLN A 64 -2.62 -0.41 13.77
N LYS A 65 -2.79 -1.57 13.15
CA LYS A 65 -2.06 -1.93 11.92
C LYS A 65 -2.28 -0.91 10.82
N PRO A 66 -1.25 -0.62 10.02
CA PRO A 66 -1.41 0.05 8.75
C PRO A 66 -2.17 -0.89 7.78
N GLU A 67 -3.01 -0.32 6.95
CA GLU A 67 -3.80 -1.05 5.94
C GLU A 67 -3.61 -0.37 4.59
N ILE A 68 -2.83 -1.01 3.72
CA ILE A 68 -2.53 -0.50 2.39
C ILE A 68 -3.63 -0.93 1.43
N LYS A 69 -4.06 0.01 0.59
CA LYS A 69 -4.96 -0.23 -0.54
C LYS A 69 -4.39 0.37 -1.82
N ILE A 70 -4.59 -0.32 -2.92
CA ILE A 70 -4.27 0.17 -4.25
C ILE A 70 -5.56 0.64 -4.89
N GLU A 71 -5.58 1.89 -5.38
CA GLU A 71 -6.70 2.50 -6.10
C GLU A 71 -6.27 2.84 -7.53
N PHE A 72 -7.16 2.61 -8.48
CA PHE A 72 -6.95 2.96 -9.87
C PHE A 72 -8.28 3.21 -10.59
N ALA A 73 -8.27 4.16 -11.51
CA ALA A 73 -9.32 4.35 -12.50
C ALA A 73 -8.71 4.84 -13.82
N ASN A 74 -9.22 4.39 -14.97
CA ASN A 74 -8.70 4.79 -16.29
C ASN A 74 -9.16 6.21 -16.69
N LYS A 75 -8.94 7.17 -15.81
CA LYS A 75 -9.28 8.60 -15.98
C LYS A 75 -8.43 9.44 -15.03
N ARG A 76 -8.53 10.76 -15.17
CA ARG A 76 -7.88 11.67 -14.20
C ARG A 76 -8.35 11.37 -12.76
N PRO A 77 -7.46 11.47 -11.77
CA PRO A 77 -6.06 11.91 -11.84
C PRO A 77 -5.06 10.78 -12.21
N TYR A 78 -5.51 9.54 -12.37
CA TYR A 78 -4.63 8.37 -12.55
C TYR A 78 -3.98 8.30 -13.92
N CYS A 79 -4.68 8.70 -14.98
CA CYS A 79 -4.15 8.75 -16.35
C CYS A 79 -4.28 10.17 -16.88
N ARG A 80 -3.17 10.76 -17.36
CA ARG A 80 -3.18 12.16 -17.79
C ARG A 80 -2.01 12.55 -18.69
N HIS A 81 -2.23 13.52 -19.56
CA HIS A 81 -1.14 14.24 -20.21
C HIS A 81 -0.36 15.06 -19.18
N ALA A 82 0.96 14.98 -19.23
CA ALA A 82 1.81 15.85 -18.41
C ALA A 82 1.77 17.28 -18.97
N LYS A 83 1.78 18.24 -18.05
CA LYS A 83 2.10 19.63 -18.37
C LYS A 83 3.62 19.75 -18.36
N THR A 84 4.25 19.61 -19.52
CA THR A 84 5.69 19.82 -19.64
C THR A 84 5.97 21.11 -20.38
N THR A 85 7.10 21.74 -20.07
CA THR A 85 7.65 22.88 -20.82
C THR A 85 8.34 22.42 -22.10
N SER A 86 8.54 21.11 -22.28
CA SER A 86 9.12 20.52 -23.48
C SER A 86 8.07 20.32 -24.57
N SER A 87 8.51 20.24 -25.81
CA SER A 87 7.66 20.02 -26.99
C SER A 87 6.92 18.68 -27.01
N SER A 88 7.31 17.72 -26.18
CA SER A 88 6.63 16.42 -26.05
C SER A 88 5.67 16.42 -24.87
N ARG A 89 4.46 15.88 -25.07
CA ARG A 89 3.41 15.76 -24.05
C ARG A 89 3.19 14.30 -23.70
N PRO A 90 4.02 13.69 -22.82
CA PRO A 90 3.83 12.30 -22.46
C PRO A 90 2.51 12.10 -21.73
N TYR A 91 1.90 10.93 -21.95
CA TYR A 91 0.71 10.50 -21.24
C TYR A 91 1.12 9.50 -20.17
N TYR A 92 0.95 9.88 -18.90
CA TYR A 92 1.29 9.07 -17.75
C TYR A 92 0.11 8.30 -17.22
N CYS A 93 0.37 7.07 -16.76
CA CYS A 93 -0.57 6.25 -16.00
C CYS A 93 0.03 5.93 -14.64
N HIS A 94 -0.73 6.24 -13.59
CA HIS A 94 -0.36 6.04 -12.19
C HIS A 94 -1.42 5.20 -11.49
N PHE A 95 -1.06 4.50 -10.44
CA PHE A 95 -2.02 4.07 -9.43
C PHE A 95 -1.78 4.83 -8.13
N ALA A 96 -2.75 4.85 -7.25
CA ALA A 96 -2.60 5.44 -5.94
C ALA A 96 -2.49 4.36 -4.88
N VAL A 97 -1.62 4.61 -3.92
CA VAL A 97 -1.52 3.83 -2.69
C VAL A 97 -2.08 4.67 -1.56
N VAL A 98 -3.00 4.10 -0.81
CA VAL A 98 -3.67 4.73 0.33
C VAL A 98 -3.48 3.87 1.55
N ASN A 99 -3.18 4.49 2.67
CA ASN A 99 -3.16 3.82 3.96
C ASN A 99 -4.46 4.11 4.71
N SER A 100 -5.40 3.18 4.67
CA SER A 100 -6.68 3.27 5.40
C SER A 100 -6.56 2.82 6.86
N GLY A 101 -5.38 2.37 7.29
CA GLY A 101 -5.08 2.00 8.66
C GLY A 101 -4.93 3.21 9.60
N LYS A 102 -4.36 2.98 10.78
CA LYS A 102 -4.24 4.00 11.84
C LYS A 102 -2.82 4.43 12.10
N THR A 103 -1.84 3.66 11.67
CA THR A 103 -0.42 3.94 11.83
C THR A 103 0.21 4.17 10.47
N LEU A 104 1.31 4.89 10.45
CA LEU A 104 2.09 5.10 9.23
C LEU A 104 2.65 3.77 8.72
N THR A 105 2.89 3.72 7.41
CA THR A 105 3.52 2.58 6.75
C THR A 105 4.92 2.99 6.32
N ASP A 106 5.91 2.25 6.79
CA ASP A 106 7.31 2.55 6.51
C ASP A 106 7.84 1.80 5.29
N ASP A 107 8.74 2.47 4.56
CA ASP A 107 9.49 1.92 3.44
C ASP A 107 8.58 1.14 2.45
N CYS A 108 7.48 1.78 2.04
CA CYS A 108 6.63 1.21 1.01
C CYS A 108 7.35 1.24 -0.33
N GLU A 109 7.45 0.08 -0.98
CA GLU A 109 7.94 -0.08 -2.34
C GLU A 109 6.88 -0.70 -3.23
N ALA A 110 6.78 -0.22 -4.45
CA ALA A 110 5.90 -0.76 -5.47
C ALA A 110 6.73 -1.54 -6.49
N VAL A 111 6.41 -2.80 -6.68
CA VAL A 111 7.18 -3.71 -7.54
C VAL A 111 6.30 -4.22 -8.66
N LEU A 112 6.74 -4.08 -9.90
CA LEU A 112 6.23 -4.79 -11.05
C LEU A 112 6.80 -6.20 -11.01
N GLU A 113 5.95 -7.18 -10.66
CA GLU A 113 6.41 -8.56 -10.40
C GLU A 113 6.38 -9.44 -11.63
N ARG A 114 5.34 -9.30 -12.47
CA ARG A 114 5.12 -10.17 -13.62
C ARG A 114 4.44 -9.41 -14.74
N VAL A 115 4.72 -9.84 -15.95
CA VAL A 115 4.12 -9.35 -17.19
C VAL A 115 3.67 -10.56 -18.01
N TRP A 116 2.53 -10.45 -18.66
CA TRP A 116 1.99 -11.46 -19.58
C TRP A 116 1.49 -10.77 -20.85
N ASP A 117 1.67 -11.43 -21.96
CA ASP A 117 1.06 -11.07 -23.22
C ASP A 117 -0.21 -11.90 -23.48
N SER A 118 -1.13 -11.32 -24.21
CA SER A 118 -2.27 -12.07 -24.76
C SER A 118 -1.81 -12.86 -25.96
N SER A 119 -1.84 -14.19 -25.91
CA SER A 119 -1.55 -15.00 -27.08
C SER A 119 -2.66 -14.84 -28.13
N ASN A 120 -2.32 -14.17 -29.25
CA ASN A 120 -3.25 -13.94 -30.35
C ASN A 120 -3.61 -15.22 -31.15
N GLU A 121 -2.91 -16.33 -30.94
CA GLU A 121 -3.01 -17.52 -31.78
C GLU A 121 -3.97 -18.60 -31.28
N LYS A 122 -4.43 -18.51 -30.05
CA LYS A 122 -5.36 -19.53 -29.50
C LYS A 122 -6.70 -18.93 -29.13
N LYS A 123 -7.78 -19.50 -29.60
CA LYS A 123 -9.20 -19.17 -29.29
C LYS A 123 -9.54 -19.18 -27.80
N ASN A 124 -8.66 -19.63 -26.94
CA ASN A 124 -8.76 -19.53 -25.50
C ASN A 124 -7.76 -18.48 -25.06
N SER A 125 -8.21 -17.36 -24.55
CA SER A 125 -7.49 -16.21 -24.01
C SER A 125 -6.44 -16.58 -22.93
N GLU A 126 -5.48 -17.40 -23.32
CA GLU A 126 -4.36 -17.80 -22.44
C GLU A 126 -3.36 -16.66 -22.43
N TRP A 127 -2.98 -16.28 -21.22
CA TRP A 127 -1.96 -15.30 -20.95
C TRP A 127 -0.60 -16.01 -20.89
N GLU A 128 0.33 -15.60 -21.73
CA GLU A 128 1.70 -16.10 -21.76
C GLU A 128 2.58 -15.20 -20.89
N GLU A 129 3.17 -15.75 -19.84
CA GLU A 129 4.06 -15.01 -18.95
C GLU A 129 5.40 -14.74 -19.64
N TRP A 130 5.94 -13.55 -19.50
CA TRP A 130 7.26 -13.22 -20.01
C TRP A 130 8.30 -14.06 -19.29
N GLU A 131 8.97 -14.93 -20.05
CA GLU A 131 10.09 -15.69 -19.55
C GLU A 131 11.23 -14.75 -19.13
N ASN A 132 11.86 -15.05 -17.99
CA ASN A 132 12.99 -14.29 -17.47
C ASN A 132 12.69 -12.83 -17.11
N PHE A 133 11.40 -12.46 -16.90
CA PHE A 133 11.10 -11.13 -16.37
C PHE A 133 11.65 -10.95 -14.97
N ILE A 134 12.49 -9.93 -14.77
CA ILE A 134 13.07 -9.61 -13.48
C ILE A 134 12.18 -8.60 -12.77
N PRO A 135 11.65 -8.89 -11.57
CA PRO A 135 10.84 -7.93 -10.81
C PRO A 135 11.58 -6.61 -10.59
N CYS A 136 10.92 -5.50 -10.84
CA CYS A 136 11.51 -4.18 -10.80
C CYS A 136 10.69 -3.20 -9.98
N ASN A 137 11.36 -2.33 -9.25
CA ASN A 137 10.70 -1.25 -8.53
C ASN A 137 10.16 -0.20 -9.48
N LEU A 138 8.87 0.09 -9.34
CA LEU A 138 8.22 1.23 -9.97
C LEU A 138 8.61 2.52 -9.25
N LYS A 139 8.56 3.61 -9.95
CA LYS A 139 8.92 4.93 -9.43
C LYS A 139 7.72 5.61 -8.77
N TRP A 140 7.92 6.17 -7.58
CA TRP A 140 6.93 7.08 -7.00
C TRP A 140 6.85 8.37 -7.82
N SER A 141 5.63 8.80 -8.13
CA SER A 141 5.40 9.99 -8.97
C SER A 141 6.07 11.23 -8.39
N ALA A 142 6.64 12.04 -9.28
CA ALA A 142 7.39 13.25 -8.99
C ALA A 142 8.76 13.04 -8.32
N GLU A 143 9.20 11.82 -8.08
CA GLU A 143 10.56 11.55 -7.62
C GLU A 143 11.50 11.28 -8.80
N ASN A 144 12.74 11.72 -8.69
CA ASN A 144 13.76 11.51 -9.70
C ASN A 144 14.82 10.50 -9.20
N PRO A 145 14.89 9.28 -9.78
CA PRO A 145 15.84 8.26 -9.33
C PRO A 145 17.30 8.66 -9.48
N LYS A 146 17.61 9.60 -10.37
CA LYS A 146 18.97 10.12 -10.56
C LYS A 146 19.40 11.06 -9.44
N GLU A 147 18.46 11.75 -8.81
CA GLU A 147 18.72 12.67 -7.70
C GLU A 147 18.67 11.95 -6.35
N ASP A 148 17.66 11.14 -6.12
CA ASP A 148 17.50 10.36 -4.90
C ASP A 148 16.83 9.01 -5.20
N PHE A 149 17.65 7.98 -5.39
CA PHE A 149 17.20 6.63 -5.67
C PHE A 149 16.32 6.08 -4.53
N LYS A 150 16.70 6.35 -3.28
CA LYS A 150 15.95 5.84 -2.12
C LYS A 150 14.54 6.40 -2.08
N ARG A 151 14.37 7.70 -2.31
CA ARG A 151 13.04 8.33 -2.38
C ARG A 151 12.22 7.87 -3.58
N ALA A 152 12.87 7.58 -4.70
CA ALA A 152 12.19 7.06 -5.88
C ALA A 152 11.66 5.64 -5.68
N CYS A 153 12.32 4.82 -4.86
CA CYS A 153 11.90 3.44 -4.58
C CYS A 153 11.00 3.32 -3.35
N PHE A 154 11.32 4.05 -2.28
CA PHE A 154 10.70 3.87 -0.97
C PHE A 154 9.93 5.12 -0.53
N LYS A 155 8.75 4.91 0.02
CA LYS A 155 7.86 5.99 0.47
C LYS A 155 7.23 5.66 1.82
N THR A 156 7.28 6.59 2.76
CA THR A 156 6.46 6.52 3.96
C THR A 156 5.05 6.98 3.64
N ILE A 157 4.04 6.16 3.95
CA ILE A 157 2.64 6.45 3.67
C ILE A 157 1.91 6.69 4.99
N TYR A 158 1.49 7.93 5.19
CA TYR A 158 0.74 8.33 6.38
C TYR A 158 -0.70 7.83 6.32
N PRO A 159 -1.32 7.55 7.48
CA PRO A 159 -2.72 7.16 7.54
C PRO A 159 -3.64 8.28 7.09
N GLY A 160 -4.78 7.90 6.52
CA GLY A 160 -5.80 8.83 6.05
C GLY A 160 -6.11 8.68 4.57
N GLU A 161 -6.87 9.64 4.03
CA GLU A 161 -7.34 9.59 2.64
C GLU A 161 -6.33 10.13 1.61
N ARG A 162 -5.11 10.46 2.04
CA ARG A 162 -4.07 10.98 1.13
C ARG A 162 -3.64 9.89 0.17
N ARG A 163 -3.67 10.21 -1.12
CA ARG A 163 -3.23 9.36 -2.22
C ARG A 163 -1.77 9.61 -2.54
N TYR A 164 -0.98 8.56 -2.53
CA TYR A 164 0.42 8.57 -2.96
C TYR A 164 0.50 7.88 -4.31
N PHE A 165 0.81 8.64 -5.35
CA PHE A 165 0.84 8.12 -6.71
C PHE A 165 2.16 7.43 -7.02
N CYS A 166 2.06 6.27 -7.67
CA CYS A 166 3.18 5.52 -8.21
C CYS A 166 2.97 5.33 -9.72
N ASP A 167 4.02 5.55 -10.51
CA ASP A 167 3.95 5.53 -11.95
C ASP A 167 3.94 4.07 -12.45
N ILE A 168 2.91 3.67 -13.20
CA ILE A 168 2.90 2.39 -13.93
C ILE A 168 3.79 2.55 -15.17
N GLY A 169 3.53 3.60 -15.94
CA GLY A 169 4.24 3.85 -17.18
C GLY A 169 3.72 5.07 -17.92
N ARG A 170 4.32 5.30 -19.09
CA ARG A 170 3.96 6.41 -19.96
C ARG A 170 4.01 6.05 -21.43
N VAL A 171 3.26 6.78 -22.22
CA VAL A 171 3.38 6.84 -23.69
C VAL A 171 3.93 8.19 -24.08
N ASN A 172 4.95 8.21 -24.90
CA ASN A 172 5.52 9.44 -25.47
C ASN A 172 4.95 9.69 -26.88
N GLU A 173 4.82 10.95 -27.26
CA GLU A 173 4.27 11.40 -28.55
C GLU A 173 4.96 10.79 -29.78
N LYS A 174 6.24 10.41 -29.65
CA LYS A 174 7.05 9.87 -30.76
C LYS A 174 7.21 8.35 -30.75
N HIS A 175 6.56 7.68 -29.80
CA HIS A 175 6.72 6.25 -29.61
C HIS A 175 5.36 5.56 -29.60
N ASP A 176 5.32 4.41 -30.24
CA ASP A 176 4.17 3.50 -30.28
C ASP A 176 4.15 2.49 -29.13
N THR A 177 5.03 2.70 -28.14
CA THR A 177 5.22 1.82 -26.98
C THR A 177 4.74 2.46 -25.69
N PHE A 178 4.17 1.64 -24.82
CA PHE A 178 3.91 2.00 -23.43
C PHE A 178 5.13 1.61 -22.59
N ASN A 179 5.87 2.60 -22.09
CA ASN A 179 7.11 2.39 -21.34
C ASN A 179 6.82 2.37 -19.85
N PHE A 180 7.31 1.35 -19.13
CA PHE A 180 7.24 1.30 -17.68
C PHE A 180 8.11 2.36 -17.02
N GLU A 181 7.62 2.99 -15.97
CA GLU A 181 8.38 3.96 -15.17
C GLU A 181 9.08 3.24 -14.00
N LEU A 182 10.24 2.70 -14.31
CA LEU A 182 11.06 1.95 -13.35
C LEU A 182 12.03 2.88 -12.61
N SER A 183 12.26 2.60 -11.33
CA SER A 183 13.28 3.31 -10.54
C SER A 183 14.68 2.90 -10.95
N ARG A 184 14.86 1.67 -11.46
CA ARG A 184 16.13 1.13 -11.95
C ARG A 184 15.90 0.35 -13.23
N PHE A 185 16.74 0.60 -14.22
CA PHE A 185 16.73 -0.13 -15.48
C PHE A 185 17.76 -1.26 -15.44
N PHE A 186 17.35 -2.44 -15.88
CA PHE A 186 18.27 -3.52 -16.24
C PHE A 186 18.47 -3.50 -17.75
N LEU A 187 19.71 -3.37 -18.21
CA LEU A 187 20.04 -3.20 -19.63
C LEU A 187 19.56 -4.36 -20.53
N SER A 188 19.39 -5.54 -19.95
CA SER A 188 18.96 -6.76 -20.66
C SER A 188 17.45 -6.98 -20.66
N GLN A 189 16.67 -6.11 -20.00
CA GLN A 189 15.23 -6.32 -19.82
C GLN A 189 14.41 -5.40 -20.72
N VAL A 190 13.38 -5.98 -21.35
CA VAL A 190 12.34 -5.23 -22.03
C VAL A 190 11.53 -4.46 -20.98
N ASN A 191 11.47 -3.16 -21.13
CA ASN A 191 10.79 -2.25 -20.20
C ASN A 191 9.62 -1.50 -20.85
N TYR A 192 9.09 -2.02 -21.92
CA TYR A 192 7.95 -1.45 -22.64
C TYR A 192 6.97 -2.54 -23.09
N LEU A 193 5.74 -2.14 -23.31
CA LEU A 193 4.70 -2.93 -23.96
C LEU A 193 4.50 -2.43 -25.38
N SER A 194 4.43 -3.34 -26.33
CA SER A 194 4.02 -3.08 -27.70
C SER A 194 2.50 -2.93 -27.80
N ARG A 195 2.01 -2.64 -29.00
CA ARG A 195 0.57 -2.66 -29.28
C ARG A 195 -0.02 -4.03 -28.93
N GLY A 196 -1.16 -4.03 -28.22
CA GLY A 196 -1.87 -5.25 -27.86
C GLY A 196 -2.40 -5.26 -26.42
N LYS A 197 -2.82 -6.44 -26.01
CA LYS A 197 -3.30 -6.67 -24.63
C LYS A 197 -2.23 -7.32 -23.79
N HIS A 198 -1.97 -6.71 -22.65
CA HIS A 198 -0.97 -7.17 -21.70
C HIS A 198 -1.61 -7.25 -20.31
N LYS A 199 -1.13 -8.17 -19.50
CA LYS A 199 -1.51 -8.25 -18.10
C LYS A 199 -0.25 -8.05 -17.26
N ILE A 200 -0.34 -7.26 -16.23
CA ILE A 200 0.76 -7.02 -15.30
C ILE A 200 0.32 -7.29 -13.86
N GLN A 201 1.26 -7.67 -13.04
CA GLN A 201 1.07 -7.82 -11.60
C GLN A 201 1.94 -6.84 -10.85
N ILE A 202 1.32 -6.00 -10.04
CA ILE A 202 2.00 -5.04 -9.18
C ILE A 202 1.72 -5.39 -7.74
N SER A 203 2.77 -5.37 -6.93
CA SER A 203 2.70 -5.56 -5.49
C SER A 203 3.28 -4.36 -4.76
N VAL A 204 2.63 -3.97 -3.68
CA VAL A 204 3.16 -2.99 -2.74
C VAL A 204 3.60 -3.71 -1.48
N TYR A 205 4.87 -3.57 -1.16
CA TYR A 205 5.50 -4.09 0.05
C TYR A 205 5.73 -2.97 1.04
N SER A 206 5.84 -3.33 2.31
CA SER A 206 6.27 -2.42 3.37
C SER A 206 6.82 -3.20 4.56
N LYS A 207 7.51 -2.53 5.47
CA LYS A 207 8.06 -3.18 6.67
C LYS A 207 7.00 -3.63 7.66
N ASN A 208 5.89 -2.90 7.76
CA ASN A 208 4.94 -3.04 8.85
C ASN A 208 3.47 -3.20 8.40
N ALA A 209 3.23 -3.38 7.09
CA ALA A 209 1.92 -3.72 6.54
C ALA A 209 1.99 -5.04 5.74
N ALA A 210 0.83 -5.67 5.59
CA ALA A 210 0.72 -6.83 4.71
C ALA A 210 0.95 -6.43 3.25
N LYS A 211 1.60 -7.30 2.48
CA LYS A 211 1.74 -7.18 1.03
C LYS A 211 0.37 -7.06 0.38
N VAL A 212 0.23 -6.10 -0.52
CA VAL A 212 -0.98 -5.93 -1.34
C VAL A 212 -0.60 -6.12 -2.80
N THR A 213 -1.27 -7.05 -3.48
CA THR A 213 -1.05 -7.37 -4.88
C THR A 213 -2.31 -7.08 -5.69
N LYS A 214 -2.13 -6.45 -6.86
CA LYS A 214 -3.17 -6.22 -7.85
C LYS A 214 -2.67 -6.58 -9.24
N LYS A 215 -3.61 -7.08 -10.07
CA LYS A 215 -3.36 -7.31 -11.49
C LYS A 215 -4.04 -6.22 -12.30
N PHE A 216 -3.38 -5.81 -13.37
CA PHE A 216 -3.91 -4.83 -14.31
C PHE A 216 -3.89 -5.44 -15.70
N VAL A 217 -4.93 -5.20 -16.47
CA VAL A 217 -4.96 -5.48 -17.91
C VAL A 217 -4.80 -4.15 -18.63
N ILE A 218 -3.80 -4.07 -19.49
CA ILE A 218 -3.47 -2.92 -20.32
C ILE A 218 -3.79 -3.30 -21.76
N ASP A 219 -4.70 -2.55 -22.39
CA ASP A 219 -5.03 -2.69 -23.80
C ASP A 219 -4.54 -1.43 -24.51
N TRP A 220 -3.44 -1.56 -25.26
CA TRP A 220 -2.75 -0.45 -25.92
C TRP A 220 -2.94 -0.51 -27.43
N CYS A 221 -3.50 0.54 -28.03
CA CYS A 221 -3.74 0.61 -29.47
C CYS A 221 -2.47 0.86 -30.32
N GLY A 222 -1.33 1.18 -29.69
CA GLY A 222 -0.06 1.45 -30.38
C GLY A 222 0.06 2.85 -30.96
N GLU A 223 -0.82 3.79 -30.59
CA GLU A 223 -0.82 5.13 -31.20
C GLU A 223 -1.07 6.21 -30.14
N TRP A 224 -0.11 7.11 -29.98
CA TRP A 224 -0.28 8.29 -29.11
C TRP A 224 -1.34 9.23 -29.68
N LYS A 225 -2.22 9.76 -28.85
CA LYS A 225 -3.28 10.69 -29.20
C LYS A 225 -3.11 12.02 -28.49
N GLY A 226 -3.44 13.11 -29.17
CA GLY A 226 -3.22 14.48 -28.69
C GLY A 226 -4.15 14.92 -27.57
N THR A 227 -5.33 14.32 -27.45
CA THR A 227 -6.34 14.70 -26.46
C THR A 227 -6.53 13.65 -25.39
N GLN A 228 -6.99 14.08 -24.23
CA GLN A 228 -7.25 13.20 -23.08
C GLN A 228 -8.30 12.11 -23.39
N PRO A 229 -9.47 12.42 -23.99
CA PRO A 229 -10.47 11.41 -24.30
C PRO A 229 -9.97 10.36 -25.30
N GLU A 230 -9.28 10.79 -26.36
CA GLU A 230 -8.72 9.87 -27.36
C GLU A 230 -7.67 8.95 -26.78
N MET A 231 -6.83 9.45 -25.83
CA MET A 231 -5.88 8.60 -25.11
C MET A 231 -6.58 7.62 -24.18
N GLU A 232 -7.66 8.00 -23.50
CA GLU A 232 -8.45 7.10 -22.64
C GLU A 232 -9.13 5.98 -23.46
N GLU A 233 -9.45 6.23 -24.73
CA GLU A 233 -9.95 5.22 -25.66
C GLU A 233 -8.84 4.33 -26.22
N GLY A 234 -7.68 4.92 -26.52
CA GLY A 234 -6.53 4.22 -27.12
C GLY A 234 -5.69 3.42 -26.13
N LEU A 235 -5.70 3.81 -24.86
CA LEU A 235 -5.00 3.11 -23.77
C LEU A 235 -6.00 2.81 -22.64
N LYS A 236 -6.49 1.58 -22.61
CA LYS A 236 -7.43 1.12 -21.60
C LYS A 236 -6.71 0.30 -20.55
N ILE A 237 -6.76 0.75 -19.30
CA ILE A 237 -6.20 0.03 -18.18
C ILE A 237 -7.33 -0.34 -17.23
N LYS A 238 -7.41 -1.62 -16.85
CA LYS A 238 -8.40 -2.14 -15.90
C LYS A 238 -7.69 -2.86 -14.78
N MET A 239 -7.97 -2.48 -13.55
CA MET A 239 -7.56 -3.20 -12.35
C MET A 239 -8.54 -4.37 -12.10
N LEU A 240 -7.99 -5.57 -11.83
CA LEU A 240 -8.72 -6.80 -11.56
C LEU A 240 -8.85 -7.07 -10.05
#